data_039bee83f0acb12de242da00f005bf7b
#
_entry.id   039bee83f0acb12de242da00f005bf7b
#
_cell.length_a   1.000
_cell.length_b   1.000
_cell.length_c   1.000
_cell.angle_alpha   90.00
_cell.angle_beta   90.00
_cell.angle_gamma   90.00
#
_symmetry.space_group_name_H-M   'P 1'
#
loop_
_entity.id
_entity.type
_entity.pdbx_description
1 polymer ?
#
loop_
_entity_poly.entity_id
_entity_poly.type
_entity_poly.pdbx_seq_one_letter_code
_entity_poly.pdbx_strand_id
1 'polypeptide(L)'
;MGDVRKIYENRVDLCIDHHISNTMYASKILLNSEASATCEVMYNLFCEIGIQIDDDIARCLYTGIATDTGCFRCASTTAAAHKIAGELIGYNINFAKINREMFDIKSKERLYLEQHIFDYMETYFDDRCAILCITEEICEKFGINVEDLDGVAGLPLQIEA
;
A
#
# COMPACT_ATOMS: atom_id res chain seq x y z
N MET A 1 7.41 5.88 -12.71
CA MET A 1 7.00 5.44 -14.09
C MET A 1 7.52 4.03 -14.46
N GLY A 2 8.53 3.49 -13.80
CA GLY A 2 9.05 2.14 -14.09
C GLY A 2 9.42 1.97 -15.57
N ASP A 3 9.19 0.78 -16.12
CA ASP A 3 9.56 0.43 -17.50
C ASP A 3 8.79 1.19 -18.58
N VAL A 4 7.61 1.72 -18.28
CA VAL A 4 6.83 2.54 -19.23
C VAL A 4 7.43 3.93 -19.45
N ARG A 5 8.39 4.34 -18.63
CA ARG A 5 9.06 5.64 -18.73
C ARG A 5 9.62 5.89 -20.14
N LYS A 6 10.28 4.89 -20.73
CA LYS A 6 10.90 4.98 -22.06
C LYS A 6 9.90 5.36 -23.16
N ILE A 7 8.62 5.03 -22.96
CA ILE A 7 7.54 5.25 -23.93
C ILE A 7 6.85 6.59 -23.68
N TYR A 8 6.67 6.97 -22.40
CA TYR A 8 5.76 8.05 -22.00
C TYR A 8 6.42 9.23 -21.31
N GLU A 9 7.77 9.27 -21.12
CA GLU A 9 8.49 10.27 -20.33
C GLU A 9 8.11 11.72 -20.65
N ASN A 10 7.79 12.02 -21.92
CA ASN A 10 7.42 13.38 -22.36
C ASN A 10 5.96 13.46 -22.87
N ARG A 11 5.10 12.53 -22.47
CA ARG A 11 3.72 12.39 -22.95
C ARG A 11 2.69 12.31 -21.84
N VAL A 12 3.09 12.59 -20.60
CA VAL A 12 2.19 12.57 -19.46
C VAL A 12 1.59 13.97 -19.29
N ASP A 13 0.31 14.09 -19.51
CA ASP A 13 -0.40 15.36 -19.39
C ASP A 13 -0.71 15.72 -17.94
N LEU A 14 -1.07 14.73 -17.11
CA LEU A 14 -1.45 14.93 -15.73
C LEU A 14 -0.84 13.83 -14.84
N CYS A 15 -0.25 14.23 -13.72
CA CYS A 15 0.14 13.37 -12.62
C CYS A 15 -0.62 13.78 -11.36
N ILE A 16 -1.27 12.82 -10.71
CA ILE A 16 -1.86 12.99 -9.38
C ILE A 16 -1.11 12.07 -8.44
N ASP A 17 -0.51 12.60 -7.38
CA ASP A 17 0.41 11.84 -6.54
C ASP A 17 0.46 12.39 -5.11
N HIS A 18 0.96 11.58 -4.18
CA HIS A 18 1.27 11.99 -2.81
C HIS A 18 2.73 11.75 -2.41
N HIS A 19 3.55 11.15 -3.28
CA HIS A 19 4.94 10.84 -2.95
C HIS A 19 5.83 12.07 -2.99
N ILE A 20 6.54 12.36 -1.90
CA ILE A 20 7.53 13.44 -1.80
C ILE A 20 8.68 13.29 -2.83
N SER A 21 8.93 12.05 -3.27
CA SER A 21 9.96 11.72 -4.28
C SER A 21 9.51 11.95 -5.73
N ASN A 22 8.33 12.53 -5.96
CA ASN A 22 7.83 12.79 -7.31
C ASN A 22 8.78 13.72 -8.08
N THR A 23 9.19 13.31 -9.27
CA THR A 23 10.14 14.05 -10.12
C THR A 23 9.50 15.08 -11.04
N MET A 24 8.21 15.40 -10.85
CA MET A 24 7.46 16.44 -11.55
C MET A 24 7.47 16.25 -13.09
N TYR A 25 7.31 15.02 -13.55
CA TYR A 25 7.52 14.61 -14.95
C TYR A 25 6.32 14.88 -15.88
N ALA A 26 5.17 15.29 -15.34
CA ALA A 26 3.96 15.56 -16.13
C ALA A 26 3.79 17.05 -16.42
N SER A 27 3.02 17.37 -17.45
CA SER A 27 2.71 18.75 -17.84
C SER A 27 1.90 19.49 -16.78
N LYS A 28 1.00 18.76 -16.10
CA LYS A 28 0.21 19.23 -14.95
C LYS A 28 0.41 18.27 -13.79
N ILE A 29 0.54 18.82 -12.59
CA ILE A 29 0.82 18.01 -11.41
C ILE A 29 -0.10 18.46 -10.26
N LEU A 30 -0.82 17.49 -9.70
CA LEU A 30 -1.54 17.63 -8.44
C LEU A 30 -0.81 16.75 -7.42
N LEU A 31 0.09 17.36 -6.66
CA LEU A 31 0.89 16.69 -5.64
C LEU A 31 0.50 17.19 -4.27
N ASN A 32 0.20 16.26 -3.35
CA ASN A 32 0.03 16.56 -1.93
C ASN A 32 0.83 15.55 -1.10
N SER A 33 2.05 15.91 -0.72
CA SER A 33 2.95 15.05 0.06
C SER A 33 2.56 14.88 1.53
N GLU A 34 1.59 15.67 2.01
CA GLU A 34 1.03 15.53 3.36
C GLU A 34 -0.14 14.52 3.41
N ALA A 35 -0.66 14.11 2.25
CA ALA A 35 -1.72 13.12 2.18
C ALA A 35 -1.18 11.72 2.46
N SER A 36 -1.96 10.89 3.15
CA SER A 36 -1.60 9.51 3.47
C SER A 36 -1.64 8.57 2.26
N ALA A 37 -2.36 8.95 1.21
CA ALA A 37 -2.58 8.16 0.02
C ALA A 37 -2.93 9.04 -1.18
N THR A 38 -2.60 8.61 -2.39
CA THR A 38 -3.09 9.27 -3.62
C THR A 38 -4.62 9.28 -3.67
N CYS A 39 -5.29 8.25 -3.12
CA CYS A 39 -6.75 8.20 -3.05
C CYS A 39 -7.35 9.28 -2.14
N GLU A 40 -6.64 9.77 -1.13
CA GLU A 40 -7.02 10.96 -0.36
C GLU A 40 -6.99 12.22 -1.24
N VAL A 41 -5.95 12.39 -2.06
CA VAL A 41 -5.85 13.50 -3.03
C VAL A 41 -6.99 13.42 -4.06
N MET A 42 -7.30 12.23 -4.55
CA MET A 42 -8.40 12.00 -5.50
C MET A 42 -9.77 12.30 -4.90
N TYR A 43 -10.00 11.89 -3.63
CA TYR A 43 -11.24 12.19 -2.93
C TYR A 43 -11.47 13.70 -2.86
N ASN A 44 -10.47 14.46 -2.42
CA ASN A 44 -10.54 15.91 -2.31
C ASN A 44 -10.78 16.57 -3.68
N LEU A 45 -10.10 16.08 -4.73
CA LEU A 45 -10.31 16.54 -6.10
C LEU A 45 -11.76 16.32 -6.55
N PHE A 46 -12.32 15.13 -6.31
CA PHE A 46 -13.69 14.81 -6.70
C PHE A 46 -14.71 15.72 -6.00
N CYS A 47 -14.51 15.97 -4.70
CA CYS A 47 -15.34 16.93 -3.97
C CYS A 47 -15.23 18.34 -4.55
N GLU A 48 -14.02 18.81 -4.87
CA GLU A 48 -13.78 20.17 -5.38
C GLU A 48 -14.42 20.40 -6.75
N ILE A 49 -14.34 19.42 -7.66
CA ILE A 49 -14.90 19.54 -9.01
C ILE A 49 -16.36 19.04 -9.10
N GLY A 50 -16.97 18.66 -7.97
CA GLY A 50 -18.38 18.28 -7.90
C GLY A 50 -18.72 16.92 -8.48
N ILE A 51 -17.76 15.99 -8.56
CA ILE A 51 -18.04 14.60 -8.95
C ILE A 51 -18.84 13.93 -7.85
N GLN A 52 -19.96 13.32 -8.23
CA GLN A 52 -20.76 12.50 -7.32
C GLN A 52 -20.06 11.18 -7.07
N ILE A 53 -19.71 10.91 -5.82
CA ILE A 53 -19.14 9.64 -5.40
C ILE A 53 -20.28 8.62 -5.30
N ASP A 54 -20.17 7.52 -5.98
CA ASP A 54 -21.04 6.35 -5.86
C ASP A 54 -20.36 5.24 -5.05
N ASP A 55 -21.05 4.10 -4.88
CA ASP A 55 -20.54 2.97 -4.10
C ASP A 55 -19.26 2.37 -4.69
N ASP A 56 -19.11 2.37 -6.01
CA ASP A 56 -17.93 1.82 -6.68
C ASP A 56 -16.72 2.74 -6.54
N ILE A 57 -16.91 4.04 -6.71
CA ILE A 57 -15.88 5.06 -6.46
C ILE A 57 -15.47 5.03 -4.97
N ALA A 58 -16.45 4.99 -4.07
CA ALA A 58 -16.19 4.92 -2.62
C ALA A 58 -15.37 3.68 -2.24
N ARG A 59 -15.70 2.52 -2.84
CA ARG A 59 -14.94 1.27 -2.66
C ARG A 59 -13.50 1.41 -3.10
N CYS A 60 -13.26 1.95 -4.30
CA CYS A 60 -11.91 2.15 -4.82
C CYS A 60 -11.09 3.12 -3.96
N LEU A 61 -11.68 4.27 -3.59
CA LEU A 61 -11.00 5.27 -2.75
C LEU A 61 -10.68 4.71 -1.36
N TYR A 62 -11.63 4.02 -0.73
CA TYR A 62 -11.40 3.38 0.56
C TYR A 62 -10.28 2.34 0.49
N THR A 63 -10.30 1.48 -0.54
CA THR A 63 -9.27 0.45 -0.73
C THR A 63 -7.89 1.09 -0.86
N GLY A 64 -7.73 2.13 -1.68
CA GLY A 64 -6.45 2.81 -1.85
C GLY A 64 -5.96 3.50 -0.58
N ILE A 65 -6.84 4.15 0.20
CA ILE A 65 -6.46 4.72 1.49
C ILE A 65 -6.06 3.62 2.47
N ALA A 66 -6.82 2.53 2.55
CA ALA A 66 -6.53 1.42 3.46
C ALA A 66 -5.19 0.73 3.12
N THR A 67 -4.89 0.52 1.83
CA THR A 67 -3.63 -0.12 1.40
C THR A 67 -2.42 0.75 1.69
N ASP A 68 -2.43 2.03 1.33
CA ASP A 68 -1.31 2.95 1.55
C ASP A 68 -1.04 3.22 3.04
N THR A 69 -2.06 3.13 3.88
CA THR A 69 -1.95 3.32 5.33
C THR A 69 -1.75 2.01 6.12
N GLY A 70 -1.63 0.88 5.43
CA GLY A 70 -1.55 -0.43 6.08
C GLY A 70 -2.75 -0.69 7.00
N CYS A 71 -3.96 -0.41 6.55
CA CYS A 71 -5.18 -0.40 7.35
C CYS A 71 -5.08 0.58 8.54
N PHE A 72 -4.65 1.81 8.27
CA PHE A 72 -4.52 2.91 9.25
C PHE A 72 -3.50 2.69 10.36
N ARG A 73 -2.53 1.78 10.17
CA ARG A 73 -1.47 1.47 11.15
C ARG A 73 -0.15 2.19 10.90
N CYS A 74 0.07 2.70 9.66
CA CYS A 74 1.29 3.41 9.33
C CYS A 74 1.37 4.78 10.02
N ALA A 75 2.57 5.21 10.40
CA ALA A 75 2.80 6.51 11.03
C ALA A 75 2.45 7.71 10.12
N SER A 76 2.40 7.50 8.81
CA SER A 76 1.96 8.48 7.83
C SER A 76 0.44 8.67 7.77
N THR A 77 -0.34 7.90 8.54
CA THR A 77 -1.80 8.00 8.56
C THR A 77 -2.23 9.31 9.23
N THR A 78 -2.97 10.14 8.49
CA THR A 78 -3.44 11.45 8.96
C THR A 78 -4.85 11.38 9.53
N ALA A 79 -5.23 12.39 10.32
CA ALA A 79 -6.62 12.57 10.74
C ALA A 79 -7.57 12.80 9.55
N ALA A 80 -7.08 13.41 8.46
CA ALA A 80 -7.83 13.58 7.23
C ALA A 80 -8.16 12.24 6.58
N ALA A 81 -7.19 11.31 6.48
CA ALA A 81 -7.42 9.97 5.97
C ALA A 81 -8.51 9.22 6.75
N HIS A 82 -8.49 9.28 8.09
CA HIS A 82 -9.54 8.71 8.93
C HIS A 82 -10.92 9.33 8.70
N LYS A 83 -10.98 10.66 8.55
CA LYS A 83 -12.23 11.35 8.28
C LYS A 83 -12.82 10.93 6.94
N ILE A 84 -12.00 10.94 5.88
CA ILE A 84 -12.41 10.52 4.55
C ILE A 84 -12.86 9.05 4.57
N ALA A 85 -12.10 8.16 5.21
CA ALA A 85 -12.50 6.76 5.35
C ALA A 85 -13.84 6.61 6.06
N GLY A 86 -14.08 7.41 7.13
CA GLY A 86 -15.37 7.46 7.82
C GLY A 86 -16.53 7.89 6.91
N GLU A 87 -16.31 8.86 6.02
CA GLU A 87 -17.30 9.28 5.05
C GLU A 87 -17.55 8.19 3.98
N LEU A 88 -16.47 7.54 3.50
CA LEU A 88 -16.55 6.49 2.48
C LEU A 88 -17.30 5.23 2.97
N ILE A 89 -17.13 4.83 4.23
CA ILE A 89 -17.90 3.71 4.79
C ILE A 89 -19.40 4.01 4.98
N GLY A 90 -19.80 5.27 4.86
CA GLY A 90 -21.21 5.67 4.80
C GLY A 90 -21.90 5.24 3.49
N TYR A 91 -21.15 4.91 2.45
CA TYR A 91 -21.66 4.31 1.22
C TYR A 91 -21.90 2.81 1.41
N ASN A 92 -22.59 2.16 0.46
CA ASN A 92 -22.88 0.73 0.52
C ASN A 92 -21.64 -0.12 0.14
N ILE A 93 -20.53 0.06 0.86
CA ILE A 93 -19.29 -0.72 0.70
C ILE A 93 -19.13 -1.70 1.85
N ASN A 94 -18.64 -2.90 1.55
CA ASN A 94 -18.28 -3.87 2.59
C ASN A 94 -16.81 -3.69 2.99
N PHE A 95 -16.52 -2.63 3.78
CA PHE A 95 -15.15 -2.30 4.19
C PHE A 95 -14.49 -3.43 4.99
N ALA A 96 -15.26 -4.19 5.78
CA ALA A 96 -14.72 -5.33 6.54
C ALA A 96 -14.22 -6.44 5.60
N LYS A 97 -14.96 -6.70 4.50
CA LYS A 97 -14.53 -7.64 3.48
C LYS A 97 -13.26 -7.13 2.78
N ILE A 98 -13.21 -5.84 2.43
CA ILE A 98 -12.03 -5.22 1.80
C ILE A 98 -10.81 -5.41 2.70
N ASN A 99 -10.90 -5.02 3.97
CA ASN A 99 -9.78 -5.13 4.91
C ASN A 99 -9.33 -6.58 5.08
N ARG A 100 -10.27 -7.51 5.21
CA ARG A 100 -9.95 -8.94 5.32
C ARG A 100 -9.24 -9.47 4.07
N GLU A 101 -9.72 -9.12 2.88
CA GLU A 101 -9.13 -9.58 1.61
C GLU A 101 -7.75 -8.98 1.37
N MET A 102 -7.54 -7.72 1.75
CA MET A 102 -6.28 -7.03 1.52
C MET A 102 -5.20 -7.34 2.56
N PHE A 103 -5.57 -7.65 3.83
CA PHE A 103 -4.59 -7.72 4.90
C PHE A 103 -4.58 -9.04 5.69
N ASP A 104 -5.68 -9.78 5.73
CA ASP A 104 -5.80 -10.95 6.59
C ASP A 104 -5.71 -12.27 5.83
N ILE A 105 -6.23 -12.31 4.58
CA ILE A 105 -6.23 -13.55 3.79
C ILE A 105 -4.87 -13.75 3.14
N LYS A 106 -4.27 -14.88 3.45
CA LYS A 106 -2.99 -15.33 2.87
C LYS A 106 -3.17 -16.72 2.28
N SER A 107 -2.39 -17.03 1.25
CA SER A 107 -2.32 -18.41 0.74
C SER A 107 -1.74 -19.35 1.79
N LYS A 108 -2.01 -20.64 1.64
CA LYS A 108 -1.47 -21.66 2.55
C LYS A 108 0.06 -21.73 2.45
N GLU A 109 0.59 -21.59 1.26
CA GLU A 109 2.00 -21.55 0.94
C GLU A 109 2.66 -20.35 1.62
N ARG A 110 2.02 -19.19 1.58
CA ARG A 110 2.46 -17.99 2.27
C ARG A 110 2.53 -18.19 3.78
N LEU A 111 1.51 -18.80 4.39
CA LEU A 111 1.52 -19.07 5.83
C LEU A 111 2.63 -20.05 6.22
N TYR A 112 2.93 -21.04 5.36
CA TYR A 112 4.05 -21.95 5.58
C TYR A 112 5.40 -21.25 5.49
N LEU A 113 5.59 -20.34 4.54
CA LEU A 113 6.79 -19.52 4.49
C LEU A 113 6.92 -18.70 5.78
N GLU A 114 5.88 -17.98 6.19
CA GLU A 114 5.90 -17.14 7.38
C GLU A 114 6.24 -17.91 8.66
N GLN A 115 5.80 -19.16 8.77
CA GLN A 115 6.15 -20.03 9.88
C GLN A 115 7.67 -20.31 9.95
N HIS A 116 8.36 -20.36 8.80
CA HIS A 116 9.77 -20.71 8.69
C HIS A 116 10.67 -19.50 8.42
N ILE A 117 10.11 -18.30 8.33
CA ILE A 117 10.86 -17.15 7.86
C ILE A 117 12.01 -16.77 8.78
N PHE A 118 11.85 -17.04 10.08
CA PHE A 118 12.87 -16.76 11.08
C PHE A 118 14.09 -17.66 10.95
N ASP A 119 13.99 -18.80 10.27
CA ASP A 119 15.13 -19.67 9.96
C ASP A 119 16.09 -19.03 8.94
N TYR A 120 15.61 -18.00 8.23
CA TYR A 120 16.33 -17.24 7.19
C TYR A 120 16.66 -15.82 7.61
N MET A 121 16.46 -15.50 8.89
CA MET A 121 16.68 -14.16 9.45
C MET A 121 17.97 -14.15 10.26
N GLU A 122 18.77 -13.11 10.04
CA GLU A 122 19.94 -12.79 10.85
C GLU A 122 19.69 -11.48 11.59
N THR A 123 20.09 -11.42 12.87
CA THR A 123 19.97 -10.21 13.67
C THR A 123 21.33 -9.65 14.04
N TYR A 124 21.41 -8.32 14.19
CA TYR A 124 22.62 -7.57 14.47
C TYR A 124 22.34 -6.43 15.45
N PHE A 125 23.40 -5.97 16.14
CA PHE A 125 23.36 -4.81 17.03
C PHE A 125 22.34 -4.96 18.17
N ASP A 126 22.38 -6.08 18.89
CA ASP A 126 21.44 -6.42 19.95
C ASP A 126 19.98 -6.36 19.45
N ASP A 127 19.72 -7.11 18.38
CA ASP A 127 18.43 -7.28 17.71
C ASP A 127 17.79 -6.00 17.11
N ARG A 128 18.56 -4.90 17.06
CA ARG A 128 18.08 -3.64 16.46
C ARG A 128 18.08 -3.61 14.94
N CYS A 129 18.69 -4.60 14.30
CA CYS A 129 18.69 -4.76 12.85
C CYS A 129 18.42 -6.22 12.51
N ALA A 130 17.45 -6.47 11.65
CA ALA A 130 17.16 -7.79 11.12
C ALA A 130 17.38 -7.79 9.60
N ILE A 131 18.09 -8.79 9.10
CA ILE A 131 18.26 -9.05 7.66
C ILE A 131 17.56 -10.36 7.34
N LEU A 132 16.64 -10.27 6.38
CA LEU A 132 15.91 -11.41 5.87
C LEU A 132 16.28 -11.63 4.41
N CYS A 133 16.87 -12.79 4.11
CA CYS A 133 17.27 -13.15 2.75
C CYS A 133 16.36 -14.26 2.22
N ILE A 134 15.51 -13.92 1.25
CA ILE A 134 14.64 -14.88 0.57
C ILE A 134 15.14 -15.02 -0.87
N THR A 135 15.69 -16.20 -1.17
CA THR A 135 16.20 -16.53 -2.50
C THR A 135 15.11 -17.19 -3.36
N GLU A 136 15.34 -17.27 -4.68
CA GLU A 136 14.46 -18.03 -5.59
C GLU A 136 14.29 -19.48 -5.14
N GLU A 137 15.36 -20.13 -4.64
CA GLU A 137 15.31 -21.50 -4.12
C GLU A 137 14.34 -21.63 -2.93
N ILE A 138 14.29 -20.62 -2.05
CA ILE A 138 13.33 -20.58 -0.93
C ILE A 138 11.91 -20.42 -1.48
N CYS A 139 11.70 -19.55 -2.46
CA CYS A 139 10.41 -19.38 -3.10
C CYS A 139 9.92 -20.69 -3.74
N GLU A 140 10.78 -21.37 -4.49
CA GLU A 140 10.49 -22.68 -5.08
C GLU A 140 10.16 -23.75 -4.01
N LYS A 141 10.96 -23.81 -2.93
CA LYS A 141 10.74 -24.74 -1.81
C LYS A 141 9.35 -24.60 -1.19
N PHE A 142 8.84 -23.38 -1.08
CA PHE A 142 7.52 -23.12 -0.49
C PHE A 142 6.41 -22.99 -1.54
N GLY A 143 6.73 -23.04 -2.84
CA GLY A 143 5.74 -22.91 -3.91
C GLY A 143 5.15 -21.51 -4.01
N ILE A 144 5.95 -20.46 -3.75
CA ILE A 144 5.55 -19.06 -3.70
C ILE A 144 6.18 -18.30 -4.85
N ASN A 145 5.44 -17.42 -5.50
CA ASN A 145 6.03 -16.47 -6.45
C ASN A 145 6.63 -15.27 -5.71
N VAL A 146 7.65 -14.65 -6.29
CA VAL A 146 8.29 -13.44 -5.72
C VAL A 146 7.26 -12.32 -5.51
N GLU A 147 6.26 -12.23 -6.37
CA GLU A 147 5.17 -11.26 -6.27
C GLU A 147 4.29 -11.44 -5.02
N ASP A 148 4.25 -12.65 -4.46
CA ASP A 148 3.49 -12.97 -3.25
C ASP A 148 4.26 -12.66 -1.96
N LEU A 149 5.48 -12.10 -2.04
CA LEU A 149 6.32 -11.75 -0.89
C LEU A 149 6.00 -10.37 -0.28
N ASP A 150 5.02 -9.66 -0.79
CA ASP A 150 4.66 -8.35 -0.25
C ASP A 150 4.35 -8.42 1.25
N GLY A 151 4.88 -7.44 2.01
CA GLY A 151 4.72 -7.36 3.47
C GLY A 151 5.59 -8.33 4.29
N VAL A 152 6.36 -9.27 3.68
CA VAL A 152 7.27 -10.17 4.43
C VAL A 152 8.33 -9.40 5.20
N ALA A 153 8.85 -8.33 4.62
CA ALA A 153 9.85 -7.46 5.27
C ALA A 153 9.35 -6.81 6.58
N GLY A 154 8.03 -6.76 6.78
CA GLY A 154 7.42 -6.26 8.00
C GLY A 154 7.33 -7.28 9.15
N LEU A 155 7.58 -8.57 8.89
CA LEU A 155 7.47 -9.60 9.94
C LEU A 155 8.47 -9.42 11.08
N PRO A 156 9.76 -9.09 10.84
CA PRO A 156 10.71 -8.84 11.92
C PRO A 156 10.30 -7.68 12.83
N LEU A 157 9.56 -6.69 12.31
CA LEU A 157 9.08 -5.55 13.10
C LEU A 157 7.97 -5.92 14.10
N GLN A 158 7.46 -7.16 14.06
CA GLN A 158 6.46 -7.67 15.00
C GLN A 158 7.09 -8.33 16.22
N ILE A 159 8.42 -8.47 16.25
CA ILE A 159 9.16 -8.99 17.41
C ILE A 159 9.20 -7.90 18.48
N GLU A 160 8.84 -8.26 19.69
CA GLU A 160 8.99 -7.36 20.85
C GLU A 160 10.48 -7.13 21.11
N ALA A 161 10.87 -5.85 21.19
CA ALA A 161 12.26 -5.42 21.45
C ALA A 161 12.51 -5.15 22.92
#